data_bb356eb07dbaf7d59c5d557afa7434f2
#
_entry.id   bb356eb07dbaf7d59c5d557afa7434f2
#
_cell.length_a   1.000
_cell.length_b   1.000
_cell.length_c   1.000
_cell.angle_alpha   90.00
_cell.angle_beta   90.00
_cell.angle_gamma   90.00
#
_symmetry.space_group_name_H-M   'P 1'
#
loop_
_entity.id
_entity.type
_entity.pdbx_description
1 polymer ?
#
loop_
_entity_poly.entity_id
_entity_poly.type
_entity_poly.pdbx_seq_one_letter_code
_entity_poly.pdbx_strand_id
1 'polypeptide(L)'
;MATVTPKHGKFGALYVLRPNGFTGSGVNDATWGTAATDPDTAFYTVTIDAEGAPDTFVWAATGGAGGGAAGVPITGAAVALEEDQTILHVGTDNHTLGDKWVIGNLFAEPTTIDGLTAQITDAAFRMLNPNAPPVWTPTNAVNLVSVDYTKGIATFDAAPGATTVAGNLGMVHATALQKVGYLIDWNLDVTLDMADASRMGQNWKEALPGQAGATGGANGYFIADQTLFNCLEDSINAGDKYFLLQLFSYDPDQDQTGDHYNVWVTFNDFNVNPTISEVVKESVSFTVFGGISTIIDNV
;
A
#
# COMPACT_ATOMS: atom_id res chain seq x y z
N MET A 1 -0.21 -4.19 36.79
CA MET A 1 -0.76 -3.19 35.85
C MET A 1 0.42 -2.53 35.20
N ALA A 2 0.62 -2.73 33.91
CA ALA A 2 1.63 -2.02 33.16
C ALA A 2 1.21 -0.55 33.05
N THR A 3 2.07 0.37 33.46
CA THR A 3 1.83 1.81 33.34
C THR A 3 1.98 2.17 31.87
N VAL A 4 0.87 2.39 31.19
CA VAL A 4 0.88 2.91 29.82
C VAL A 4 1.34 4.37 29.91
N THR A 5 2.55 4.64 29.47
CA THR A 5 3.05 6.02 29.35
C THR A 5 2.38 6.62 28.10
N PRO A 6 1.62 7.72 28.22
CA PRO A 6 1.03 8.37 27.04
C PRO A 6 2.15 8.82 26.09
N LYS A 7 2.14 8.30 24.87
CA LYS A 7 3.06 8.74 23.82
C LYS A 7 2.53 10.07 23.25
N HIS A 8 3.38 11.07 23.17
CA HIS A 8 2.98 12.36 22.59
C HIS A 8 3.01 12.27 21.07
N GLY A 9 1.91 12.64 20.39
CA GLY A 9 1.80 12.68 18.93
C GLY A 9 2.78 13.62 18.20
N LYS A 10 3.75 14.19 18.93
CA LYS A 10 4.82 15.05 18.40
C LYS A 10 5.77 14.32 17.44
N PHE A 11 5.74 13.00 17.39
CA PHE A 11 6.66 12.16 16.63
C PHE A 11 5.92 11.24 15.63
N GLY A 12 4.72 11.62 15.21
CA GLY A 12 3.99 10.87 14.19
C GLY A 12 4.78 10.80 12.89
N ALA A 13 4.61 9.70 12.16
CA ALA A 13 5.18 9.52 10.83
C ALA A 13 4.10 9.07 9.85
N LEU A 14 4.31 9.40 8.59
CA LEU A 14 3.49 8.98 7.46
C LEU A 14 4.39 8.28 6.46
N TYR A 15 3.99 7.09 6.05
CA TYR A 15 4.61 6.37 4.95
C TYR A 15 3.59 6.21 3.83
N VAL A 16 4.05 6.30 2.60
CA VAL A 16 3.21 6.15 1.41
C VAL A 16 3.81 5.14 0.46
N LEU A 17 2.96 4.34 -0.17
CA LEU A 17 3.32 3.50 -1.30
C LEU A 17 3.17 4.31 -2.58
N ARG A 18 4.25 4.44 -3.34
CA ARG A 18 4.21 4.94 -4.72
C ARG A 18 3.82 3.82 -5.70
N PRO A 19 3.28 4.17 -6.89
CA PRO A 19 3.00 3.22 -7.95
C PRO A 19 4.21 2.33 -8.28
N ASN A 20 3.96 1.10 -8.72
CA ASN A 20 4.97 0.09 -9.01
C ASN A 20 5.88 -0.28 -7.81
N GLY A 21 5.52 0.10 -6.57
CA GLY A 21 6.34 -0.13 -5.40
C GLY A 21 7.67 0.63 -5.41
N PHE A 22 7.75 1.75 -6.10
CA PHE A 22 8.96 2.55 -6.24
C PHE A 22 9.31 3.30 -4.95
N THR A 23 10.59 3.29 -4.63
CA THR A 23 11.18 4.09 -3.54
C THR A 23 12.49 4.68 -4.05
N GLY A 24 12.60 5.98 -4.09
CA GLY A 24 13.80 6.65 -4.58
C GLY A 24 13.53 8.07 -5.07
N SER A 25 14.58 8.71 -5.56
CA SER A 25 14.57 10.09 -6.07
C SER A 25 14.81 10.21 -7.57
N GLY A 26 15.20 9.14 -8.24
CA GLY A 26 15.41 9.08 -9.67
C GLY A 26 14.14 8.81 -10.46
N VAL A 27 14.31 8.27 -11.66
CA VAL A 27 13.20 8.03 -12.59
C VAL A 27 12.42 6.78 -12.21
N ASN A 28 11.10 6.91 -12.08
CA ASN A 28 10.20 5.77 -11.89
C ASN A 28 9.63 5.33 -13.24
N ASP A 29 10.40 4.56 -13.99
CA ASP A 29 10.05 4.11 -15.35
C ASP A 29 9.92 2.60 -15.51
N ALA A 30 10.04 1.85 -14.42
CA ALA A 30 9.91 0.41 -14.45
C ALA A 30 8.49 -0.03 -14.77
N THR A 31 8.38 -0.95 -15.71
CA THR A 31 7.14 -1.64 -16.06
C THR A 31 7.30 -3.13 -15.81
N TRP A 32 6.36 -3.71 -15.09
CA TRP A 32 6.36 -5.12 -14.77
C TRP A 32 5.60 -5.91 -15.84
N GLY A 33 6.20 -7.02 -16.28
CA GLY A 33 5.53 -7.94 -17.20
C GLY A 33 4.40 -8.73 -16.56
N THR A 34 3.65 -9.42 -17.41
CA THR A 34 2.58 -10.30 -16.92
C THR A 34 3.16 -11.49 -16.16
N ALA A 35 2.42 -11.88 -15.13
CA ALA A 35 2.83 -12.93 -14.21
C ALA A 35 3.20 -14.23 -14.87
N ALA A 36 4.15 -14.78 -14.27
CA ALA A 36 4.61 -16.14 -14.20
C ALA A 36 3.52 -17.20 -14.32
N THR A 37 3.91 -18.22 -15.01
CA THR A 37 3.23 -19.53 -15.04
C THR A 37 3.67 -20.42 -13.88
N ASP A 38 4.58 -19.95 -13.03
CA ASP A 38 5.19 -20.72 -11.96
C ASP A 38 4.39 -20.62 -10.65
N PRO A 39 4.34 -21.72 -9.88
CA PRO A 39 3.39 -21.94 -8.80
C PRO A 39 3.65 -21.20 -7.50
N ASP A 40 4.62 -20.31 -7.39
CA ASP A 40 5.01 -19.76 -6.11
C ASP A 40 4.71 -18.27 -5.93
N THR A 41 4.12 -17.93 -4.80
CA THR A 41 3.93 -16.55 -4.36
C THR A 41 5.27 -15.94 -3.95
N ALA A 42 5.64 -14.82 -4.54
CA ALA A 42 6.93 -14.18 -4.31
C ALA A 42 6.87 -12.65 -4.29
N PHE A 43 7.82 -12.04 -3.57
CA PHE A 43 8.15 -10.62 -3.69
C PHE A 43 9.45 -10.44 -4.47
N TYR A 44 9.45 -9.52 -5.40
CA TYR A 44 10.63 -9.14 -6.18
C TYR A 44 11.08 -7.74 -5.76
N THR A 45 12.35 -7.63 -5.43
CA THR A 45 13.02 -6.36 -5.14
C THR A 45 14.05 -6.11 -6.21
N VAL A 46 13.97 -4.96 -6.88
CA VAL A 46 14.93 -4.48 -7.87
C VAL A 46 15.53 -3.18 -7.35
N THR A 47 16.85 -3.05 -7.37
CA THR A 47 17.55 -1.87 -6.85
C THR A 47 18.67 -1.46 -7.82
N ILE A 48 18.77 -0.18 -8.16
CA ILE A 48 19.90 0.34 -8.95
C ILE A 48 21.18 0.20 -8.13
N ASP A 49 22.11 -0.59 -8.64
CA ASP A 49 23.38 -0.93 -7.99
C ASP A 49 24.60 -0.17 -8.58
N ALA A 50 24.47 0.39 -9.79
CA ALA A 50 25.45 1.32 -10.32
C ALA A 50 24.82 2.27 -11.33
N GLU A 51 25.25 3.55 -11.28
CA GLU A 51 24.98 4.55 -12.29
C GLU A 51 26.01 4.47 -13.41
N GLY A 52 25.58 4.59 -14.67
CA GLY A 52 26.46 4.48 -15.82
C GLY A 52 25.75 4.76 -17.14
N ALA A 53 26.28 4.22 -18.22
CA ALA A 53 25.65 4.23 -19.53
C ALA A 53 25.89 2.87 -20.21
N PRO A 54 25.03 1.90 -19.99
CA PRO A 54 23.77 1.92 -19.22
C PRO A 54 23.97 1.83 -17.70
N ASP A 55 22.95 2.22 -16.93
CA ASP A 55 22.82 1.91 -15.51
C ASP A 55 22.68 0.40 -15.29
N THR A 56 22.96 -0.07 -14.08
CA THR A 56 22.74 -1.48 -13.72
C THR A 56 21.87 -1.62 -12.49
N PHE A 57 21.26 -2.80 -12.33
CA PHE A 57 20.48 -3.14 -11.15
C PHE A 57 20.82 -4.50 -10.59
N VAL A 58 20.56 -4.65 -9.31
CA VAL A 58 20.48 -5.94 -8.61
C VAL A 58 19.02 -6.28 -8.36
N TRP A 59 18.66 -7.55 -8.48
CA TRP A 59 17.35 -8.02 -8.07
C TRP A 59 17.45 -9.23 -7.14
N ALA A 60 16.44 -9.41 -6.34
CA ALA A 60 16.28 -10.54 -5.45
C ALA A 60 14.79 -10.90 -5.33
N ALA A 61 14.49 -12.19 -5.28
CA ALA A 61 13.18 -12.71 -4.94
C ALA A 61 13.14 -13.19 -3.48
N THR A 62 12.01 -13.00 -2.81
CA THR A 62 11.71 -13.53 -1.48
C THR A 62 10.41 -14.33 -1.56
N GLY A 63 10.45 -15.58 -1.23
CA GLY A 63 9.45 -16.59 -1.60
C GLY A 63 9.86 -17.27 -2.89
N GLY A 64 9.03 -18.16 -3.44
CA GLY A 64 9.36 -18.90 -4.64
C GLY A 64 10.67 -19.66 -4.57
N ALA A 65 11.39 -19.75 -5.67
CA ALA A 65 12.71 -20.38 -5.76
C ALA A 65 13.84 -19.57 -5.11
N GLY A 66 13.61 -18.26 -4.80
CA GLY A 66 14.57 -17.41 -4.11
C GLY A 66 15.75 -16.96 -4.97
N GLY A 67 15.50 -16.62 -6.23
CA GLY A 67 16.53 -16.18 -7.19
C GLY A 67 17.06 -14.77 -6.95
N GLY A 68 18.07 -14.39 -7.74
CA GLY A 68 18.66 -13.06 -7.72
C GLY A 68 19.85 -12.91 -8.67
N ALA A 69 20.12 -11.69 -9.11
CA ALA A 69 21.30 -11.33 -9.90
C ALA A 69 21.72 -9.88 -9.63
N ALA A 70 23.01 -9.57 -9.76
CA ALA A 70 23.57 -8.22 -9.61
C ALA A 70 24.27 -7.78 -10.89
N GLY A 71 24.42 -6.47 -11.07
CA GLY A 71 25.09 -5.88 -12.23
C GLY A 71 24.35 -6.12 -13.55
N VAL A 72 23.02 -6.28 -13.50
CA VAL A 72 22.19 -6.51 -14.69
C VAL A 72 22.03 -5.19 -15.44
N PRO A 73 22.49 -5.07 -16.71
CA PRO A 73 22.43 -3.81 -17.43
C PRO A 73 21.00 -3.45 -17.87
N ILE A 74 20.65 -2.17 -17.77
CA ILE A 74 19.38 -1.62 -18.23
C ILE A 74 19.53 -1.28 -19.71
N THR A 75 18.97 -2.09 -20.58
CA THR A 75 19.11 -1.99 -22.04
C THR A 75 17.88 -1.46 -22.75
N GLY A 76 16.83 -1.04 -22.05
CA GLY A 76 15.54 -0.68 -22.64
C GLY A 76 14.77 -1.90 -23.17
N ALA A 77 15.18 -3.12 -22.81
CA ALA A 77 14.49 -4.35 -23.12
C ALA A 77 14.06 -5.04 -21.83
N ALA A 78 12.98 -5.83 -21.92
CA ALA A 78 12.51 -6.60 -20.77
C ALA A 78 13.57 -7.62 -20.32
N VAL A 79 13.84 -7.62 -19.01
CA VAL A 79 14.76 -8.57 -18.36
C VAL A 79 13.91 -9.59 -17.64
N ALA A 80 14.19 -10.87 -17.90
CA ALA A 80 13.58 -11.96 -17.15
C ALA A 80 14.23 -12.06 -15.77
N LEU A 81 13.40 -12.10 -14.76
CA LEU A 81 13.73 -12.46 -13.38
C LEU A 81 13.54 -13.98 -13.22
N GLU A 82 13.16 -14.45 -12.05
CA GLU A 82 12.73 -15.85 -11.92
C GLU A 82 11.23 -16.01 -12.21
N GLU A 83 10.80 -17.27 -12.46
CA GLU A 83 9.38 -17.66 -12.57
C GLU A 83 8.61 -16.86 -13.66
N ASP A 84 9.30 -16.61 -14.79
CA ASP A 84 8.77 -15.83 -15.93
C ASP A 84 8.38 -14.36 -15.60
N GLN A 85 8.60 -13.91 -14.37
CA GLN A 85 8.43 -12.50 -14.05
C GLN A 85 9.45 -11.66 -14.81
N THR A 86 8.99 -10.57 -15.41
CA THR A 86 9.88 -9.66 -16.15
C THR A 86 9.79 -8.24 -15.65
N ILE A 87 10.89 -7.49 -15.78
CA ILE A 87 10.94 -6.04 -15.56
C ILE A 87 11.51 -5.36 -16.80
N LEU A 88 10.92 -4.23 -17.15
CA LEU A 88 11.40 -3.35 -18.23
C LEU A 88 11.58 -1.96 -17.67
N HIS A 89 12.78 -1.40 -17.77
CA HIS A 89 13.03 0.02 -17.60
C HIS A 89 13.05 0.68 -18.98
N VAL A 90 12.29 1.76 -19.16
CA VAL A 90 12.17 2.45 -20.45
C VAL A 90 13.42 3.27 -20.75
N GLY A 91 13.97 3.97 -19.74
CA GLY A 91 15.26 4.65 -19.82
C GLY A 91 16.42 3.69 -19.61
N THR A 92 17.58 4.02 -20.16
CA THR A 92 18.83 3.24 -19.98
C THR A 92 19.77 3.88 -18.97
N ASP A 93 19.50 5.12 -18.60
CA ASP A 93 20.28 5.98 -17.72
C ASP A 93 19.36 6.96 -16.95
N ASN A 94 19.93 7.79 -16.09
CA ASN A 94 19.23 8.75 -15.23
C ASN A 94 18.48 8.14 -14.03
N HIS A 95 18.71 6.90 -13.70
CA HIS A 95 18.33 6.36 -12.41
C HIS A 95 19.32 6.84 -11.34
N THR A 96 18.89 6.83 -10.10
CA THR A 96 19.76 7.18 -8.98
C THR A 96 20.15 5.91 -8.21
N LEU A 97 21.41 5.84 -7.80
CA LEU A 97 21.92 4.72 -7.00
C LEU A 97 21.04 4.50 -5.77
N GLY A 98 20.54 3.28 -5.61
CA GLY A 98 19.63 2.91 -4.53
C GLY A 98 18.13 3.09 -4.85
N ASP A 99 17.76 3.64 -6.03
CA ASP A 99 16.38 3.57 -6.50
C ASP A 99 15.90 2.12 -6.49
N LYS A 100 14.70 1.91 -5.95
CA LYS A 100 14.22 0.56 -5.66
C LYS A 100 12.75 0.39 -6.05
N TRP A 101 12.44 -0.77 -6.61
CA TRP A 101 11.07 -1.22 -6.90
C TRP A 101 10.81 -2.52 -6.16
N VAL A 102 9.66 -2.63 -5.51
CA VAL A 102 9.24 -3.84 -4.80
C VAL A 102 7.82 -4.19 -5.20
N ILE A 103 7.66 -5.37 -5.79
CA ILE A 103 6.33 -5.89 -6.13
C ILE A 103 6.10 -7.27 -5.56
N GLY A 104 4.82 -7.63 -5.41
CA GLY A 104 4.40 -8.96 -5.01
C GLY A 104 3.51 -9.62 -6.05
N ASN A 105 3.79 -10.87 -6.36
CA ASN A 105 2.99 -11.74 -7.20
C ASN A 105 2.35 -12.85 -6.35
N LEU A 106 1.03 -12.99 -6.43
CA LEU A 106 0.27 -14.06 -5.78
C LEU A 106 0.02 -15.19 -6.77
N PHE A 107 0.35 -16.41 -6.38
CA PHE A 107 0.01 -17.58 -7.17
C PHE A 107 -0.70 -18.65 -6.32
N ALA A 108 -1.98 -18.90 -6.64
CA ALA A 108 -2.81 -19.92 -5.99
C ALA A 108 -2.71 -19.95 -4.45
N GLU A 109 -2.48 -18.78 -3.84
CA GLU A 109 -2.26 -18.64 -2.39
C GLU A 109 -3.45 -19.19 -1.61
N PRO A 110 -3.25 -20.10 -0.64
CA PRO A 110 -4.35 -20.70 0.10
C PRO A 110 -4.99 -19.71 1.06
N THR A 111 -6.28 -19.94 1.32
CA THR A 111 -7.05 -19.13 2.26
C THR A 111 -7.61 -19.95 3.42
N THR A 112 -7.79 -19.29 4.55
CA THR A 112 -8.56 -19.80 5.70
C THR A 112 -10.00 -19.32 5.58
N ILE A 113 -10.97 -20.25 5.65
CA ILE A 113 -12.39 -19.96 5.51
C ILE A 113 -13.03 -19.81 6.89
N ASP A 114 -13.81 -18.72 7.05
CA ASP A 114 -14.66 -18.50 8.23
C ASP A 114 -16.05 -18.00 7.77
N GLY A 115 -17.01 -18.90 7.76
CA GLY A 115 -18.38 -18.62 7.32
C GLY A 115 -18.43 -18.14 5.87
N LEU A 116 -18.74 -16.87 5.67
CA LEU A 116 -18.82 -16.22 4.34
C LEU A 116 -17.50 -15.60 3.90
N THR A 117 -16.46 -15.67 4.70
CA THR A 117 -15.18 -14.99 4.41
C THR A 117 -14.08 -15.99 4.10
N ALA A 118 -13.14 -15.54 3.24
CA ALA A 118 -11.88 -16.21 2.97
C ALA A 118 -10.74 -15.23 3.24
N GLN A 119 -9.78 -15.60 4.08
CA GLN A 119 -8.60 -14.80 4.38
C GLN A 119 -7.35 -15.50 3.90
N ILE A 120 -6.43 -14.78 3.26
CA ILE A 120 -5.10 -15.28 2.90
C ILE A 120 -4.41 -15.84 4.15
N THR A 121 -3.97 -17.10 4.07
CA THR A 121 -3.45 -17.83 5.23
C THR A 121 -2.13 -17.22 5.72
N ASP A 122 -1.19 -16.95 4.83
CA ASP A 122 0.07 -16.32 5.19
C ASP A 122 -0.12 -14.82 5.45
N ALA A 123 0.27 -14.39 6.65
CA ALA A 123 0.13 -12.99 7.08
C ALA A 123 1.00 -12.03 6.24
N ALA A 124 2.13 -12.49 5.71
CA ALA A 124 3.02 -11.68 4.88
C ALA A 124 2.37 -11.23 3.55
N PHE A 125 1.36 -11.99 3.08
CA PHE A 125 0.72 -11.77 1.77
C PHE A 125 -0.65 -11.11 1.87
N ARG A 126 -1.07 -10.67 3.05
CA ARG A 126 -2.42 -10.12 3.30
C ARG A 126 -2.62 -8.69 2.81
N MET A 127 -1.56 -7.93 2.62
CA MET A 127 -1.67 -6.56 2.12
C MET A 127 -1.81 -6.57 0.61
N LEU A 128 -3.02 -6.38 0.12
CA LEU A 128 -3.38 -6.47 -1.29
C LEU A 128 -3.40 -5.09 -1.96
N ASN A 129 -3.15 -5.07 -3.28
CA ASN A 129 -3.15 -3.86 -4.08
C ASN A 129 -4.52 -3.66 -4.78
N PRO A 130 -5.33 -2.66 -4.42
CA PRO A 130 -6.61 -2.41 -5.07
C PRO A 130 -6.49 -1.87 -6.50
N ASN A 131 -5.32 -1.34 -6.91
CA ASN A 131 -5.07 -0.92 -8.29
C ASN A 131 -4.82 -2.13 -9.23
N ALA A 132 -4.39 -3.27 -8.66
CA ALA A 132 -4.21 -4.53 -9.35
C ALA A 132 -4.90 -5.66 -8.54
N PRO A 133 -6.24 -5.66 -8.46
CA PRO A 133 -6.96 -6.54 -7.56
C PRO A 133 -6.73 -8.02 -7.93
N PRO A 134 -6.38 -8.85 -6.95
CA PRO A 134 -6.20 -10.28 -7.20
C PRO A 134 -7.53 -10.98 -7.47
N VAL A 135 -7.43 -12.11 -8.15
CA VAL A 135 -8.57 -12.98 -8.47
C VAL A 135 -8.75 -14.01 -7.36
N TRP A 136 -9.95 -14.07 -6.81
CA TRP A 136 -10.37 -15.05 -5.82
C TRP A 136 -11.09 -16.20 -6.51
N THR A 137 -10.63 -17.43 -6.28
CA THR A 137 -11.15 -18.64 -6.93
C THR A 137 -11.75 -19.60 -5.90
N PRO A 138 -13.02 -19.43 -5.53
CA PRO A 138 -13.72 -20.34 -4.63
C PRO A 138 -14.08 -21.65 -5.33
N THR A 139 -14.10 -22.76 -4.57
CA THR A 139 -14.55 -24.07 -5.11
C THR A 139 -16.06 -24.15 -5.26
N ASN A 140 -16.82 -23.37 -4.50
CA ASN A 140 -18.25 -23.27 -4.66
C ASN A 140 -18.63 -22.15 -5.63
N ALA A 141 -19.75 -22.27 -6.31
CA ALA A 141 -20.29 -21.21 -7.18
C ALA A 141 -20.93 -20.11 -6.34
N VAL A 142 -20.13 -19.14 -5.92
CA VAL A 142 -20.54 -18.00 -5.09
C VAL A 142 -20.01 -16.70 -5.69
N ASN A 143 -20.63 -15.56 -5.33
CA ASN A 143 -20.21 -14.26 -5.84
C ASN A 143 -19.40 -13.51 -4.78
N LEU A 144 -18.34 -12.86 -5.22
CA LEU A 144 -17.55 -11.94 -4.40
C LEU A 144 -18.39 -10.67 -4.10
N VAL A 145 -18.54 -10.36 -2.81
CA VAL A 145 -19.28 -9.16 -2.35
C VAL A 145 -18.34 -8.00 -2.07
N SER A 146 -17.24 -8.26 -1.36
CA SER A 146 -16.26 -7.23 -1.01
C SER A 146 -14.89 -7.81 -0.71
N VAL A 147 -13.86 -6.95 -0.77
CA VAL A 147 -12.48 -7.27 -0.38
C VAL A 147 -11.98 -6.23 0.61
N ASP A 148 -11.44 -6.67 1.74
CA ASP A 148 -10.60 -5.85 2.62
C ASP A 148 -9.14 -6.01 2.17
N TYR A 149 -8.66 -5.02 1.43
CA TYR A 149 -7.32 -5.02 0.85
C TYR A 149 -6.20 -4.86 1.89
N THR A 150 -6.52 -4.38 3.08
CA THR A 150 -5.53 -4.22 4.16
C THR A 150 -5.33 -5.50 4.97
N LYS A 151 -6.31 -6.40 4.96
CA LYS A 151 -6.31 -7.65 5.73
C LYS A 151 -6.27 -8.91 4.87
N GLY A 152 -6.36 -8.76 3.53
CA GLY A 152 -6.44 -9.89 2.62
C GLY A 152 -7.66 -10.77 2.88
N ILE A 153 -8.84 -10.16 3.07
CA ILE A 153 -10.10 -10.86 3.35
C ILE A 153 -11.08 -10.57 2.22
N ALA A 154 -11.63 -11.62 1.63
CA ALA A 154 -12.77 -11.54 0.73
C ALA A 154 -14.04 -12.00 1.44
N THR A 155 -15.17 -11.33 1.17
CA THR A 155 -16.50 -11.71 1.65
C THR A 155 -17.35 -12.14 0.46
N PHE A 156 -18.08 -13.25 0.60
CA PHE A 156 -18.92 -13.83 -0.43
C PHE A 156 -20.39 -13.82 -0.01
N ASP A 157 -21.29 -13.98 -0.98
CA ASP A 157 -22.74 -14.05 -0.75
C ASP A 157 -23.20 -15.39 -0.14
N ALA A 158 -22.37 -16.43 -0.23
CA ALA A 158 -22.54 -17.72 0.42
C ALA A 158 -21.17 -18.31 0.78
N ALA A 159 -21.15 -19.44 1.49
CA ALA A 159 -19.90 -20.08 1.91
C ALA A 159 -19.05 -20.51 0.70
N PRO A 160 -17.82 -19.98 0.54
CA PRO A 160 -17.02 -20.14 -0.69
C PRO A 160 -16.40 -21.53 -0.85
N GLY A 161 -16.34 -22.33 0.19
CA GLY A 161 -15.53 -23.54 0.20
C GLY A 161 -14.03 -23.23 0.17
N ALA A 162 -13.19 -24.18 -0.23
CA ALA A 162 -11.76 -23.90 -0.40
C ALA A 162 -11.57 -22.79 -1.46
N THR A 163 -10.74 -21.83 -1.16
CA THR A 163 -10.53 -20.66 -2.03
C THR A 163 -9.04 -20.42 -2.18
N THR A 164 -8.60 -20.11 -3.38
CA THR A 164 -7.24 -19.65 -3.67
C THR A 164 -7.25 -18.23 -4.23
N VAL A 165 -6.12 -17.55 -4.11
CA VAL A 165 -5.94 -16.16 -4.56
C VAL A 165 -4.75 -16.06 -5.49
N ALA A 166 -4.91 -15.40 -6.63
CA ALA A 166 -3.82 -15.18 -7.58
C ALA A 166 -3.89 -13.77 -8.17
N GLY A 167 -2.75 -13.17 -8.47
CA GLY A 167 -2.69 -11.86 -9.12
C GLY A 167 -1.29 -11.31 -9.24
N ASN A 168 -0.95 -10.87 -10.45
CA ASN A 168 0.28 -10.10 -10.70
C ASN A 168 0.12 -8.70 -10.11
N LEU A 169 1.15 -8.19 -9.43
CA LEU A 169 1.09 -6.93 -8.68
C LEU A 169 -0.02 -6.91 -7.60
N GLY A 170 -0.59 -8.07 -7.28
CA GLY A 170 -1.76 -8.18 -6.41
C GLY A 170 -1.49 -7.91 -4.94
N MET A 171 -0.24 -7.82 -4.51
CA MET A 171 0.12 -7.57 -3.11
C MET A 171 1.24 -6.55 -2.95
N VAL A 172 1.35 -5.99 -1.74
CA VAL A 172 2.31 -4.95 -1.38
C VAL A 172 3.19 -5.42 -0.23
N HIS A 173 4.49 -5.20 -0.37
CA HIS A 173 5.44 -5.42 0.71
C HIS A 173 5.71 -4.14 1.50
N ALA A 174 5.82 -4.24 2.82
CA ALA A 174 6.05 -3.08 3.70
C ALA A 174 7.32 -2.29 3.35
N THR A 175 8.35 -2.94 2.79
CA THR A 175 9.59 -2.27 2.36
C THR A 175 9.45 -1.40 1.11
N ALA A 176 8.29 -1.45 0.43
CA ALA A 176 7.96 -0.57 -0.68
C ALA A 176 7.43 0.81 -0.24
N LEU A 177 7.17 0.98 1.06
CA LEU A 177 6.64 2.22 1.60
C LEU A 177 7.77 3.24 1.80
N GLN A 178 7.55 4.45 1.32
CA GLN A 178 8.46 5.57 1.46
C GLN A 178 7.97 6.50 2.57
N LYS A 179 8.87 6.88 3.49
CA LYS A 179 8.56 7.85 4.53
C LYS A 179 8.39 9.23 3.93
N VAL A 180 7.31 9.90 4.30
CA VAL A 180 7.11 11.31 3.98
C VAL A 180 7.95 12.15 4.93
N GLY A 181 8.91 12.90 4.35
CA GLY A 181 9.80 13.76 5.13
C GLY A 181 9.06 14.98 5.71
N TYR A 182 9.52 15.45 6.86
CA TYR A 182 9.13 16.73 7.48
C TYR A 182 7.63 16.93 7.69
N LEU A 183 6.93 15.85 8.06
CA LEU A 183 5.54 15.89 8.48
C LEU A 183 5.38 16.74 9.75
N ILE A 184 4.37 17.61 9.77
CA ILE A 184 3.99 18.40 10.95
C ILE A 184 2.96 17.65 11.76
N ASP A 185 1.90 17.22 11.09
CA ASP A 185 0.79 16.47 11.69
C ASP A 185 0.03 15.67 10.62
N TRP A 186 -0.79 14.75 11.09
CA TRP A 186 -1.81 14.06 10.30
C TRP A 186 -3.06 13.83 11.15
N ASN A 187 -4.21 13.68 10.51
CA ASN A 187 -5.44 13.25 11.14
C ASN A 187 -6.16 12.17 10.33
N LEU A 188 -6.95 11.37 11.02
CA LEU A 188 -7.84 10.37 10.43
C LEU A 188 -9.17 10.43 11.17
N ASP A 189 -10.21 10.88 10.49
CA ASP A 189 -11.55 11.03 11.02
C ASP A 189 -12.43 9.88 10.50
N VAL A 190 -12.87 9.03 11.42
CA VAL A 190 -13.75 7.89 11.09
C VAL A 190 -15.17 8.28 11.46
N THR A 191 -16.06 8.16 10.49
CA THR A 191 -17.49 8.47 10.64
C THR A 191 -18.33 7.23 10.41
N LEU A 192 -19.43 7.12 11.15
CA LEU A 192 -20.44 6.10 10.94
C LEU A 192 -21.77 6.80 10.67
N ASP A 193 -22.33 6.54 9.51
CA ASP A 193 -23.67 7.02 9.20
C ASP A 193 -24.70 6.32 10.09
N MET A 194 -25.62 7.11 10.63
CA MET A 194 -26.68 6.60 11.49
C MET A 194 -28.04 6.91 10.87
N ALA A 195 -28.77 5.89 10.45
CA ALA A 195 -30.13 6.05 9.96
C ALA A 195 -31.11 6.10 11.14
N ASP A 196 -32.03 7.07 11.13
CA ASP A 196 -33.10 7.14 12.11
C ASP A 196 -34.14 6.03 11.80
N ALA A 197 -34.25 5.07 12.71
CA ALA A 197 -35.19 3.96 12.66
C ALA A 197 -36.35 4.12 13.65
N SER A 198 -36.52 5.30 14.21
CA SER A 198 -37.57 5.59 15.23
C SER A 198 -38.96 5.38 14.66
N ARG A 199 -39.81 4.71 15.42
CA ARG A 199 -41.22 4.42 15.06
C ARG A 199 -42.16 5.36 15.80
N MET A 200 -43.27 5.72 15.16
CA MET A 200 -44.34 6.48 15.84
C MET A 200 -44.81 5.75 17.10
N GLY A 201 -44.82 6.45 18.23
CA GLY A 201 -45.24 5.92 19.53
C GLY A 201 -44.11 5.39 20.41
N GLN A 202 -42.86 5.44 19.97
CA GLN A 202 -41.70 5.14 20.82
C GLN A 202 -41.19 6.40 21.53
N ASN A 203 -40.82 6.25 22.81
CA ASN A 203 -40.28 7.36 23.61
C ASN A 203 -38.75 7.54 23.41
N TRP A 204 -38.09 6.65 22.66
CA TRP A 204 -36.65 6.65 22.43
C TRP A 204 -36.37 6.64 20.95
N LYS A 205 -35.34 7.41 20.56
CA LYS A 205 -34.78 7.35 19.21
C LYS A 205 -34.06 5.99 19.03
N GLU A 206 -34.42 5.28 17.98
CA GLU A 206 -33.65 4.15 17.48
C GLU A 206 -32.80 4.62 16.29
N ALA A 207 -31.51 4.30 16.31
CA ALA A 207 -30.61 4.55 15.21
C ALA A 207 -29.99 3.24 14.73
N LEU A 208 -30.02 3.00 13.43
CA LEU A 208 -29.35 1.87 12.80
C LEU A 208 -28.00 2.33 12.24
N PRO A 209 -26.91 1.61 12.53
CA PRO A 209 -25.64 1.93 11.91
C PRO A 209 -25.70 1.69 10.39
N GLY A 210 -25.29 2.69 9.63
CA GLY A 210 -25.14 2.67 8.19
C GLY A 210 -23.73 2.35 7.75
N GLN A 211 -23.27 2.96 6.66
CA GLN A 211 -21.89 2.81 6.18
C GLN A 211 -20.90 3.58 7.04
N ALA A 212 -19.77 2.95 7.32
CA ALA A 212 -18.62 3.64 7.85
C ALA A 212 -17.85 4.30 6.71
N GLY A 213 -17.39 5.53 6.94
CA GLY A 213 -16.49 6.24 6.05
C GLY A 213 -15.32 6.78 6.84
N ALA A 214 -14.23 7.10 6.16
CA ALA A 214 -13.14 7.80 6.79
C ALA A 214 -12.49 8.79 5.81
N THR A 215 -12.09 9.93 6.37
CA THR A 215 -11.33 10.97 5.68
C THR A 215 -10.16 11.39 6.54
N GLY A 216 -9.20 12.04 5.96
CA GLY A 216 -8.08 12.55 6.72
C GLY A 216 -7.26 13.56 5.95
N GLY A 217 -6.18 13.98 6.58
CA GLY A 217 -5.24 14.91 5.98
C GLY A 217 -3.86 14.81 6.61
N ALA A 218 -2.89 15.37 5.94
CA ALA A 218 -1.53 15.51 6.43
C ALA A 218 -1.00 16.89 6.07
N ASN A 219 -0.22 17.47 6.98
CA ASN A 219 0.45 18.76 6.79
C ASN A 219 1.95 18.56 6.95
N GLY A 220 2.72 19.20 6.09
CA GLY A 220 4.18 19.09 6.08
C GLY A 220 4.85 20.38 5.65
N TYR A 221 6.17 20.36 5.64
CA TYR A 221 6.97 21.39 4.99
C TYR A 221 7.34 20.96 3.58
N PHE A 222 7.05 21.82 2.61
CA PHE A 222 7.46 21.61 1.23
C PHE A 222 8.97 21.75 1.11
N ILE A 223 9.63 20.65 0.86
CA ILE A 223 11.08 20.58 0.69
C ILE A 223 11.42 19.73 -0.53
N ALA A 224 12.70 19.53 -0.79
CA ALA A 224 13.20 18.78 -1.94
C ALA A 224 12.70 17.33 -2.02
N ASP A 225 12.29 16.75 -0.90
CA ASP A 225 11.58 15.47 -0.87
C ASP A 225 10.09 15.68 -1.12
N GLN A 226 9.68 15.62 -2.37
CA GLN A 226 8.31 15.87 -2.82
C GLN A 226 7.48 14.58 -2.85
N THR A 227 7.67 13.68 -1.89
CA THR A 227 7.04 12.35 -1.92
C THR A 227 5.53 12.39 -2.13
N LEU A 228 4.79 13.24 -1.40
CA LEU A 228 3.34 13.40 -1.56
C LEU A 228 2.97 14.01 -2.92
N PHE A 229 3.73 15.00 -3.37
CA PHE A 229 3.52 15.61 -4.68
C PHE A 229 3.77 14.60 -5.81
N ASN A 230 4.84 13.83 -5.72
CA ASN A 230 5.15 12.77 -6.68
C ASN A 230 4.05 11.70 -6.72
N CYS A 231 3.46 11.34 -5.58
CA CYS A 231 2.29 10.45 -5.57
C CYS A 231 1.09 11.02 -6.32
N LEU A 232 0.82 12.31 -6.18
CA LEU A 232 -0.24 12.96 -6.93
C LEU A 232 0.06 12.98 -8.43
N GLU A 233 1.29 13.30 -8.81
CA GLU A 233 1.74 13.29 -10.21
C GLU A 233 1.65 11.88 -10.81
N ASP A 234 2.09 10.87 -10.08
CA ASP A 234 1.97 9.45 -10.45
C ASP A 234 0.50 9.05 -10.63
N SER A 235 -0.40 9.53 -9.76
CA SER A 235 -1.84 9.32 -9.90
C SER A 235 -2.41 9.85 -11.22
N ILE A 236 -1.97 11.03 -11.61
CA ILE A 236 -2.41 11.67 -12.85
C ILE A 236 -1.84 10.94 -14.07
N ASN A 237 -0.57 10.55 -14.02
CA ASN A 237 0.16 10.00 -15.17
C ASN A 237 0.00 8.48 -15.31
N ALA A 238 0.03 7.73 -14.21
CA ALA A 238 -0.05 6.26 -14.22
C ALA A 238 -1.49 5.72 -14.15
N GLY A 239 -2.44 6.56 -13.74
CA GLY A 239 -3.85 6.16 -13.59
C GLY A 239 -4.13 5.36 -12.32
N ASP A 240 -3.17 5.24 -11.40
CA ASP A 240 -3.37 4.63 -10.09
C ASP A 240 -4.28 5.53 -9.24
N LYS A 241 -5.31 4.92 -8.66
CA LYS A 241 -6.35 5.66 -7.93
C LYS A 241 -6.16 5.58 -6.43
N TYR A 242 -5.50 4.52 -5.97
CA TYR A 242 -5.41 4.18 -4.56
C TYR A 242 -3.96 4.16 -4.12
N PHE A 243 -3.69 4.83 -3.00
CA PHE A 243 -2.39 4.89 -2.34
C PHE A 243 -2.49 4.24 -0.98
N LEU A 244 -1.50 3.43 -0.63
CA LEU A 244 -1.42 2.91 0.73
C LEU A 244 -0.72 3.93 1.60
N LEU A 245 -1.38 4.34 2.68
CA LEU A 245 -0.78 5.13 3.74
C LEU A 245 -0.61 4.30 5.01
N GLN A 246 0.55 4.41 5.64
CA GLN A 246 0.76 3.99 7.03
C GLN A 246 0.88 5.23 7.91
N LEU A 247 -0.07 5.38 8.81
CA LEU A 247 -0.20 6.52 9.71
C LEU A 247 0.29 6.10 11.09
N PHE A 248 1.49 6.48 11.45
CA PHE A 248 2.10 6.14 12.74
C PHE A 248 1.77 7.20 13.78
N SER A 249 1.32 6.77 14.94
CA SER A 249 1.17 7.64 16.12
C SER A 249 2.53 8.07 16.68
N TYR A 250 3.57 7.29 16.39
CA TYR A 250 4.96 7.52 16.78
C TYR A 250 5.90 7.11 15.64
N ASP A 251 6.96 7.89 15.38
CA ASP A 251 7.92 7.61 14.31
C ASP A 251 8.74 6.34 14.63
N PRO A 252 8.62 5.26 13.85
CA PRO A 252 9.34 4.01 14.11
C PRO A 252 10.86 4.14 14.01
N ASP A 253 11.38 5.14 13.29
CA ASP A 253 12.82 5.40 13.21
C ASP A 253 13.39 6.01 14.49
N GLN A 254 12.53 6.57 15.36
CA GLN A 254 12.97 7.21 16.61
C GLN A 254 12.93 6.26 17.79
N ASP A 255 11.98 5.34 17.84
CA ASP A 255 11.91 4.32 18.91
C ASP A 255 10.87 3.24 18.58
N GLN A 256 11.23 2.30 17.73
CA GLN A 256 10.64 0.95 17.65
C GLN A 256 9.12 0.79 17.81
N THR A 257 8.49 0.09 16.92
CA THR A 257 7.14 -0.45 17.07
C THR A 257 6.07 0.60 17.41
N GLY A 258 5.76 1.45 16.49
CA GLY A 258 4.65 2.39 16.65
C GLY A 258 3.32 1.76 16.26
N ASP A 259 2.30 1.92 17.12
CA ASP A 259 0.93 1.69 16.70
C ASP A 259 0.65 2.50 15.42
N HIS A 260 0.12 1.86 14.42
CA HIS A 260 -0.15 2.49 13.14
C HIS A 260 -1.43 1.99 12.48
N TYR A 261 -1.95 2.81 11.56
CA TYR A 261 -3.08 2.48 10.72
C TYR A 261 -2.61 2.27 9.29
N ASN A 262 -3.01 1.15 8.68
CA ASN A 262 -2.88 0.92 7.25
C ASN A 262 -4.21 1.27 6.59
N VAL A 263 -4.18 2.22 5.67
CA VAL A 263 -5.36 2.67 4.94
C VAL A 263 -5.05 2.84 3.45
N TRP A 264 -5.94 2.34 2.59
CA TRP A 264 -5.94 2.70 1.19
C TRP A 264 -6.73 3.98 1.00
N VAL A 265 -6.17 4.94 0.31
CA VAL A 265 -6.76 6.27 0.14
C VAL A 265 -6.76 6.72 -1.32
N THR A 266 -7.69 7.63 -1.62
CA THR A 266 -7.59 8.52 -2.78
C THR A 266 -7.29 9.92 -2.29
N PHE A 267 -6.32 10.59 -2.89
CA PHE A 267 -6.06 12.00 -2.59
C PHE A 267 -7.14 12.88 -3.23
N ASN A 268 -7.70 13.80 -2.42
CA ASN A 268 -8.74 14.71 -2.88
C ASN A 268 -8.18 16.06 -3.27
N ASP A 269 -7.18 16.53 -2.53
CA ASP A 269 -6.65 17.87 -2.66
C ASP A 269 -5.19 17.93 -2.19
N PHE A 270 -4.39 18.75 -2.87
CA PHE A 270 -3.01 19.04 -2.52
C PHE A 270 -2.77 20.53 -2.67
N ASN A 271 -2.38 21.18 -1.58
CA ASN A 271 -2.16 22.61 -1.53
C ASN A 271 -0.73 22.93 -1.10
N VAL A 272 -0.07 23.81 -1.85
CA VAL A 272 1.21 24.42 -1.50
C VAL A 272 1.00 25.88 -1.25
N ASN A 273 1.32 26.35 -0.04
CA ASN A 273 1.19 27.76 0.35
C ASN A 273 2.55 28.43 0.51
N PRO A 274 3.11 29.03 -0.57
CA PRO A 274 4.34 29.79 -0.48
C PRO A 274 4.09 31.12 0.22
N THR A 275 4.82 31.40 1.30
CA THR A 275 4.83 32.70 1.98
C THR A 275 6.22 33.33 1.88
N ILE A 276 6.27 34.66 1.72
CA ILE A 276 7.54 35.39 1.45
C ILE A 276 8.49 35.36 2.65
N SER A 277 7.98 35.08 3.85
CA SER A 277 8.76 35.18 5.10
C SER A 277 8.82 33.89 5.93
N GLU A 278 8.19 32.80 5.47
CA GLU A 278 8.12 31.54 6.20
C GLU A 278 8.49 30.34 5.31
N VAL A 279 8.74 29.21 5.94
CA VAL A 279 8.94 27.95 5.23
C VAL A 279 7.65 27.58 4.50
N VAL A 280 7.77 27.18 3.24
CA VAL A 280 6.63 26.74 2.43
C VAL A 280 6.00 25.53 3.08
N LYS A 281 4.69 25.57 3.27
CA LYS A 281 3.91 24.47 3.81
C LYS A 281 3.14 23.78 2.71
N GLU A 282 2.97 22.48 2.85
CA GLU A 282 2.09 21.68 2.02
C GLU A 282 1.01 21.02 2.87
N SER A 283 -0.15 20.78 2.27
CA SER A 283 -1.21 20.01 2.88
C SER A 283 -1.88 19.13 1.85
N VAL A 284 -2.27 17.94 2.28
CA VAL A 284 -3.00 16.97 1.47
C VAL A 284 -4.23 16.51 2.23
N SER A 285 -5.34 16.34 1.53
CA SER A 285 -6.52 15.68 2.06
C SER A 285 -6.80 14.38 1.31
N PHE A 286 -7.38 13.40 2.00
CA PHE A 286 -7.65 12.10 1.42
C PHE A 286 -8.95 11.48 1.93
N THR A 287 -9.51 10.59 1.13
CA THR A 287 -10.64 9.73 1.50
C THR A 287 -10.17 8.29 1.54
N VAL A 288 -10.56 7.57 2.59
CA VAL A 288 -10.19 6.15 2.77
C VAL A 288 -11.07 5.29 1.88
N PHE A 289 -10.44 4.34 1.20
CA PHE A 289 -11.07 3.29 0.42
C PHE A 289 -11.00 1.96 1.16
N GLY A 290 -12.15 1.33 1.35
CA GLY A 290 -12.23 0.02 2.02
C GLY A 290 -12.06 0.11 3.55
N GLY A 291 -11.45 -0.91 4.12
CA GLY A 291 -11.27 -1.03 5.57
C GLY A 291 -10.03 -0.31 6.10
N ILE A 292 -10.01 -0.12 7.41
CA ILE A 292 -8.85 0.36 8.15
C ILE A 292 -8.27 -0.83 8.91
N SER A 293 -6.98 -1.09 8.74
CA SER A 293 -6.25 -2.05 9.57
C SER A 293 -5.45 -1.31 10.62
N THR A 294 -5.69 -1.63 11.87
CA THR A 294 -4.93 -1.11 13.01
C THR A 294 -3.93 -2.16 13.44
N ILE A 295 -2.66 -1.81 13.48
CA ILE A 295 -1.60 -2.64 14.04
C ILE A 295 -1.23 -2.01 15.38
N ILE A 296 -1.44 -2.78 16.44
CA ILE A 296 -1.08 -2.40 17.80
C ILE A 296 0.04 -3.35 18.22
N ASP A 297 1.25 -2.81 18.30
CA ASP A 297 2.36 -3.53 18.88
C ASP A 297 2.21 -3.53 20.40
N ASN A 298 1.73 -4.65 20.93
CA ASN A 298 1.70 -4.86 22.37
C ASN A 298 3.14 -4.98 22.88
N VAL A 299 3.62 -3.93 23.54
CA VAL A 299 4.86 -3.94 24.32
C VAL A 299 4.64 -4.65 25.64
#